data_b5d79ff5adb9dc949344d404ed9a45ec
#
_entry.id   b5d79ff5adb9dc949344d404ed9a45ec
#
_cell.length_a   1.000
_cell.length_b   1.000
_cell.length_c   1.000
_cell.angle_alpha   90.00
_cell.angle_beta   90.00
_cell.angle_gamma   90.00
#
_symmetry.space_group_name_H-M   'P 1'
#
loop_
_entity.id
_entity.type
_entity.pdbx_description
1 polymer ?
#
loop_
_entity_poly.entity_id
_entity_poly.type
_entity_poly.pdbx_seq_one_letter_code
_entity_poly.pdbx_strand_id
1 'polypeptide(L)'
;WVARMMMMGIHFMDKEVPFKEVYIHALVRDEKGQKMSKSKGNVLDPLDLSSKYGADALRFTLTAMAAQGRDIKLSEERIAGYRNFSTKIWNGCKFLEFNDCISYIDKDIKKIDLEVNKWIVKLYNDLNNRVKTAIKEYKFNDAADALYQFIWKDYCDWYIEFIKPILNNTDNLKDFEETKHVSINIMKN
;
A
#
# COMPACT_ATOMS: atom_id res chain seq x y z
N TRP A 1 -22.60 -19.31 -8.30
CA TRP A 1 -21.32 -19.50 -8.97
C TRP A 1 -20.50 -20.59 -8.31
N VAL A 2 -20.14 -20.51 -7.04
CA VAL A 2 -19.27 -21.46 -6.33
C VAL A 2 -19.76 -22.89 -6.45
N ALA A 3 -21.02 -23.16 -6.08
CA ALA A 3 -21.61 -24.51 -6.17
C ALA A 3 -21.53 -25.05 -7.60
N ARG A 4 -21.86 -24.25 -8.61
CA ARG A 4 -21.78 -24.65 -10.02
C ARG A 4 -20.36 -24.97 -10.44
N MET A 5 -19.38 -24.15 -10.08
CA MET A 5 -17.98 -24.39 -10.38
C MET A 5 -17.48 -25.69 -9.72
N MET A 6 -17.84 -25.92 -8.46
CA MET A 6 -17.50 -27.18 -7.77
C MET A 6 -18.11 -28.41 -8.44
N MET A 7 -19.41 -28.37 -8.74
CA MET A 7 -20.10 -29.50 -9.39
C MET A 7 -19.48 -29.83 -10.75
N MET A 8 -19.27 -28.82 -11.58
CA MET A 8 -18.68 -29.00 -12.92
C MET A 8 -17.21 -29.42 -12.82
N GLY A 9 -16.42 -28.79 -11.95
CA GLY A 9 -15.03 -29.16 -11.73
C GLY A 9 -14.87 -30.60 -11.28
N ILE A 10 -15.59 -31.03 -10.27
CA ILE A 10 -15.56 -32.42 -9.78
C ILE A 10 -16.02 -33.42 -10.84
N HIS A 11 -17.04 -33.06 -11.66
CA HIS A 11 -17.55 -33.94 -12.66
C HIS A 11 -16.60 -34.14 -13.86
N PHE A 12 -15.94 -33.07 -14.32
CA PHE A 12 -15.14 -33.08 -15.55
C PHE A 12 -13.63 -33.18 -15.33
N MET A 13 -13.14 -32.94 -14.11
CA MET A 13 -11.69 -32.87 -13.80
C MET A 13 -11.34 -33.90 -12.70
N ASP A 14 -11.41 -35.19 -13.02
CA ASP A 14 -10.97 -36.32 -12.18
C ASP A 14 -11.34 -36.26 -10.69
N LYS A 15 -12.49 -35.65 -10.37
CA LYS A 15 -13.03 -35.47 -9.01
C LYS A 15 -12.22 -34.52 -8.11
N GLU A 16 -11.33 -33.75 -8.68
CA GLU A 16 -10.61 -32.73 -7.92
C GLU A 16 -11.48 -31.50 -7.62
N VAL A 17 -11.37 -30.97 -6.39
CA VAL A 17 -12.02 -29.71 -6.02
C VAL A 17 -11.27 -28.57 -6.67
N PRO A 18 -11.94 -27.71 -7.47
CA PRO A 18 -11.25 -26.68 -8.28
C PRO A 18 -10.59 -25.57 -7.47
N PHE A 19 -10.92 -25.42 -6.19
CA PHE A 19 -10.32 -24.43 -5.27
C PHE A 19 -10.50 -24.89 -3.83
N LYS A 20 -9.56 -24.50 -2.99
CA LYS A 20 -9.57 -24.81 -1.55
C LYS A 20 -10.26 -23.72 -0.71
N GLU A 21 -10.26 -22.49 -1.19
CA GLU A 21 -10.73 -21.33 -0.48
C GLU A 21 -11.68 -20.50 -1.35
N VAL A 22 -12.67 -19.90 -0.72
CA VAL A 22 -13.63 -18.99 -1.36
C VAL A 22 -13.60 -17.65 -0.63
N TYR A 23 -13.08 -16.64 -1.31
CA TYR A 23 -13.10 -15.27 -0.79
C TYR A 23 -14.32 -14.53 -1.32
N ILE A 24 -15.21 -14.12 -0.42
CA ILE A 24 -16.38 -13.33 -0.76
C ILE A 24 -16.05 -11.86 -0.53
N HIS A 25 -15.82 -11.13 -1.63
CA HIS A 25 -15.50 -9.71 -1.56
C HIS A 25 -16.73 -8.83 -1.30
N ALA A 26 -16.47 -7.61 -0.83
CA ALA A 26 -17.49 -6.59 -0.60
C ALA A 26 -18.14 -6.12 -1.94
N LEU A 27 -19.39 -5.69 -1.89
CA LEU A 27 -20.05 -5.02 -3.00
C LEU A 27 -19.78 -3.51 -2.98
N VAL A 28 -19.58 -2.94 -4.15
CA VAL A 28 -19.41 -1.50 -4.29
C VAL A 28 -20.78 -0.84 -4.43
N ARG A 29 -21.05 0.14 -3.57
CA ARG A 29 -22.25 0.96 -3.54
C ARG A 29 -21.88 2.44 -3.73
N ASP A 30 -22.86 3.26 -4.04
CA ASP A 30 -22.67 4.71 -4.09
C ASP A 30 -22.36 5.29 -2.70
N GLU A 31 -22.06 6.57 -2.65
CA GLU A 31 -21.74 7.30 -1.41
C GLU A 31 -22.84 7.19 -0.34
N LYS A 32 -24.10 7.11 -0.77
CA LYS A 32 -25.28 6.96 0.11
C LYS A 32 -25.52 5.50 0.53
N GLY A 33 -24.70 4.56 0.04
CA GLY A 33 -24.84 3.13 0.30
C GLY A 33 -25.93 2.46 -0.55
N GLN A 34 -26.42 3.11 -1.61
CA GLN A 34 -27.41 2.53 -2.53
C GLN A 34 -26.71 1.67 -3.59
N LYS A 35 -27.43 0.65 -4.06
CA LYS A 35 -26.98 -0.14 -5.19
C LYS A 35 -26.89 0.75 -6.44
N MET A 36 -25.73 0.73 -7.09
CA MET A 36 -25.52 1.43 -8.35
C MET A 36 -26.35 0.82 -9.48
N SER A 37 -27.03 1.66 -10.25
CA SER A 37 -27.75 1.24 -11.45
C SER A 37 -27.79 2.36 -12.48
N LYS A 38 -27.77 2.01 -13.78
CA LYS A 38 -27.86 2.99 -14.87
C LYS A 38 -29.18 3.76 -14.82
N SER A 39 -30.27 3.12 -14.41
CA SER A 39 -31.60 3.76 -14.30
C SER A 39 -31.68 4.82 -13.19
N LYS A 40 -30.83 4.72 -12.16
CA LYS A 40 -30.75 5.72 -11.08
C LYS A 40 -29.72 6.83 -11.36
N GLY A 41 -28.90 6.69 -12.38
CA GLY A 41 -27.85 7.66 -12.71
C GLY A 41 -26.73 7.76 -11.66
N ASN A 42 -26.57 6.76 -10.77
CA ASN A 42 -25.60 6.76 -9.69
C ASN A 42 -24.43 5.79 -9.94
N VAL A 43 -24.21 5.43 -11.20
CA VAL A 43 -23.09 4.56 -11.58
C VAL A 43 -21.81 5.38 -11.68
N LEU A 44 -20.78 4.95 -10.97
CA LEU A 44 -19.42 5.47 -11.12
C LEU A 44 -18.70 4.55 -12.10
N ASP A 45 -18.31 5.07 -13.26
CA ASP A 45 -17.57 4.31 -14.25
C ASP A 45 -16.10 4.17 -13.81
N PRO A 46 -15.56 2.95 -13.64
CA PRO A 46 -14.18 2.75 -13.24
C PRO A 46 -13.16 3.32 -14.23
N LEU A 47 -13.49 3.39 -15.52
CA LEU A 47 -12.59 3.94 -16.55
C LEU A 47 -12.50 5.46 -16.41
N ASP A 48 -13.62 6.14 -16.17
CA ASP A 48 -13.64 7.59 -15.93
C ASP A 48 -12.88 7.93 -14.64
N LEU A 49 -13.11 7.17 -13.55
CA LEU A 49 -12.39 7.35 -12.30
C LEU A 49 -10.88 7.11 -12.45
N SER A 50 -10.50 6.07 -13.19
CA SER A 50 -9.10 5.78 -13.48
C SER A 50 -8.44 6.87 -14.32
N SER A 51 -9.14 7.41 -15.30
CA SER A 51 -8.63 8.53 -16.12
C SER A 51 -8.47 9.82 -15.31
N LYS A 52 -9.37 10.08 -14.35
CA LYS A 52 -9.37 11.30 -13.52
C LYS A 52 -8.38 11.26 -12.37
N TYR A 53 -8.28 10.12 -11.67
CA TYR A 53 -7.53 9.99 -10.42
C TYR A 53 -6.32 9.06 -10.51
N GLY A 54 -6.20 8.29 -11.58
CA GLY A 54 -5.19 7.24 -11.76
C GLY A 54 -5.71 5.87 -11.31
N ALA A 55 -5.28 4.82 -12.01
CA ALA A 55 -5.68 3.44 -11.73
C ALA A 55 -5.24 2.98 -10.33
N ASP A 56 -4.06 3.39 -9.89
CA ASP A 56 -3.52 3.00 -8.57
C ASP A 56 -4.34 3.59 -7.42
N ALA A 57 -4.78 4.85 -7.54
CA ALA A 57 -5.64 5.49 -6.54
C ALA A 57 -6.98 4.75 -6.40
N LEU A 58 -7.61 4.38 -7.53
CA LEU A 58 -8.85 3.63 -7.53
C LEU A 58 -8.66 2.23 -6.91
N ARG A 59 -7.65 1.49 -7.34
CA ARG A 59 -7.34 0.14 -6.83
C ARG A 59 -7.02 0.16 -5.35
N PHE A 60 -6.19 1.09 -4.91
CA PHE A 60 -5.85 1.24 -3.50
C PHE A 60 -7.07 1.59 -2.66
N THR A 61 -7.95 2.50 -3.15
CA THR A 61 -9.22 2.85 -2.49
C THR A 61 -10.07 1.61 -2.27
N LEU A 62 -10.29 0.81 -3.32
CA LEU A 62 -11.09 -0.41 -3.23
C LEU A 62 -10.49 -1.42 -2.26
N THR A 63 -9.16 -1.59 -2.27
CA THR A 63 -8.46 -2.49 -1.35
C THR A 63 -8.57 -2.02 0.10
N ALA A 64 -8.31 -0.74 0.36
CA ALA A 64 -8.37 -0.16 1.70
C ALA A 64 -9.79 -0.18 2.31
N MET A 65 -10.81 -0.16 1.47
CA MET A 65 -12.22 -0.21 1.90
C MET A 65 -12.82 -1.62 1.93
N ALA A 66 -12.12 -2.63 1.43
CA ALA A 66 -12.60 -4.01 1.30
C ALA A 66 -12.58 -4.78 2.63
N ALA A 67 -13.23 -4.24 3.66
CA ALA A 67 -13.43 -4.98 4.91
C ALA A 67 -14.43 -6.12 4.69
N GLN A 68 -14.11 -7.31 5.22
CA GLN A 68 -14.99 -8.47 5.12
C GLN A 68 -16.36 -8.19 5.76
N GLY A 69 -17.44 -8.60 5.08
CA GLY A 69 -18.80 -8.47 5.58
C GLY A 69 -19.41 -7.06 5.51
N ARG A 70 -18.73 -6.10 4.88
CA ARG A 70 -19.24 -4.72 4.71
C ARG A 70 -19.16 -4.30 3.26
N ASP A 71 -20.23 -3.67 2.77
CA ASP A 71 -20.25 -3.05 1.45
C ASP A 71 -19.36 -1.79 1.41
N ILE A 72 -18.73 -1.56 0.26
CA ILE A 72 -17.87 -0.39 0.02
C ILE A 72 -18.75 0.76 -0.42
N LYS A 73 -18.80 1.84 0.37
CA LYS A 73 -19.40 3.11 -0.03
C LYS A 73 -18.34 3.95 -0.74
N LEU A 74 -18.36 3.88 -2.07
CA LEU A 74 -17.36 4.57 -2.90
C LEU A 74 -17.78 6.02 -3.12
N SER A 75 -16.83 6.95 -2.89
CA SER A 75 -16.95 8.36 -3.24
C SER A 75 -15.70 8.85 -3.97
N GLU A 76 -15.87 9.84 -4.84
CA GLU A 76 -14.74 10.46 -5.55
C GLU A 76 -13.75 11.12 -4.59
N GLU A 77 -14.23 11.70 -3.49
CA GLU A 77 -13.39 12.32 -2.47
C GLU A 77 -12.39 11.32 -1.84
N ARG A 78 -12.83 10.09 -1.58
CA ARG A 78 -11.95 9.02 -1.06
C ARG A 78 -10.88 8.62 -2.06
N ILE A 79 -11.24 8.51 -3.34
CA ILE A 79 -10.28 8.21 -4.41
C ILE A 79 -9.24 9.34 -4.53
N ALA A 80 -9.69 10.59 -4.47
CA ALA A 80 -8.80 11.76 -4.46
C ALA A 80 -7.83 11.73 -3.26
N GLY A 81 -8.30 11.33 -2.09
CA GLY A 81 -7.46 11.14 -0.90
C GLY A 81 -6.32 10.13 -1.13
N TYR A 82 -6.64 8.98 -1.71
CA TYR A 82 -5.61 7.97 -2.01
C TYR A 82 -4.72 8.32 -3.22
N ARG A 83 -5.20 9.16 -4.15
CA ARG A 83 -4.32 9.79 -5.14
C ARG A 83 -3.25 10.66 -4.46
N ASN A 84 -3.63 11.43 -3.43
CA ASN A 84 -2.68 12.23 -2.66
C ASN A 84 -1.65 11.34 -1.93
N PHE A 85 -2.05 10.15 -1.50
CA PHE A 85 -1.13 9.16 -0.94
C PHE A 85 -0.08 8.71 -1.98
N SER A 86 -0.50 8.38 -3.20
CA SER A 86 0.42 8.05 -4.29
C SER A 86 1.39 9.21 -4.61
N THR A 87 0.88 10.45 -4.59
CA THR A 87 1.71 11.65 -4.76
C THR A 87 2.71 11.82 -3.61
N LYS A 88 2.31 11.48 -2.37
CA LYS A 88 3.21 11.52 -1.21
C LYS A 88 4.38 10.55 -1.36
N ILE A 89 4.11 9.32 -1.82
CA ILE A 89 5.15 8.32 -2.14
C ILE A 89 6.11 8.86 -3.20
N TRP A 90 5.56 9.38 -4.29
CA TRP A 90 6.35 9.97 -5.37
C TRP A 90 7.28 11.08 -4.87
N ASN A 91 6.75 11.99 -4.06
CA ASN A 91 7.55 13.09 -3.50
C ASN A 91 8.63 12.56 -2.53
N GLY A 92 8.34 11.51 -1.75
CA GLY A 92 9.35 10.84 -0.94
C GLY A 92 10.48 10.26 -1.78
N CYS A 93 10.15 9.56 -2.88
CA CYS A 93 11.15 9.04 -3.82
C CYS A 93 11.99 10.16 -4.46
N LYS A 94 11.34 11.27 -4.86
CA LYS A 94 12.03 12.44 -5.41
C LYS A 94 12.97 13.11 -4.41
N PHE A 95 12.58 13.16 -3.15
CA PHE A 95 13.46 13.65 -2.08
C PHE A 95 14.73 12.78 -1.95
N LEU A 96 14.58 11.45 -1.99
CA LEU A 96 15.72 10.54 -1.92
C LEU A 96 16.60 10.63 -3.16
N GLU A 97 16.01 10.77 -4.34
CA GLU A 97 16.74 10.99 -5.59
C GLU A 97 17.56 12.29 -5.53
N PHE A 98 16.95 13.38 -5.12
CA PHE A 98 17.61 14.70 -4.99
C PHE A 98 18.80 14.66 -4.03
N ASN A 99 18.72 13.86 -2.97
CA ASN A 99 19.81 13.66 -2.00
C ASN A 99 20.79 12.53 -2.40
N ASP A 100 20.75 12.05 -3.64
CA ASP A 100 21.62 10.98 -4.15
C ASP A 100 21.61 9.71 -3.26
N CYS A 101 20.45 9.36 -2.70
CA CYS A 101 20.30 8.13 -1.94
C CYS A 101 20.25 6.88 -2.85
N ILE A 102 19.88 7.06 -4.12
CA ILE A 102 19.73 5.95 -5.09
C ILE A 102 21.05 5.21 -5.31
N SER A 103 22.19 5.93 -5.25
CA SER A 103 23.52 5.32 -5.38
C SER A 103 23.88 4.34 -4.26
N TYR A 104 23.05 4.23 -3.23
CA TYR A 104 23.22 3.35 -2.07
C TYR A 104 22.30 2.11 -2.08
N ILE A 105 21.52 1.89 -3.12
CA ILE A 105 20.53 0.79 -3.18
C ILE A 105 21.13 -0.59 -2.95
N ASP A 106 22.30 -0.87 -3.51
CA ASP A 106 22.93 -2.20 -3.48
C ASP A 106 24.21 -2.22 -2.62
N LYS A 107 24.43 -1.20 -1.80
CA LYS A 107 25.57 -1.16 -0.89
C LYS A 107 25.25 -1.93 0.39
N ASP A 108 26.17 -2.80 0.80
CA ASP A 108 26.10 -3.49 2.10
C ASP A 108 26.50 -2.55 3.24
N ILE A 109 25.58 -2.32 4.16
CA ILE A 109 25.91 -1.72 5.45
C ILE A 109 25.95 -2.84 6.51
N LYS A 110 27.13 -3.02 7.09
CA LYS A 110 27.37 -4.09 8.07
C LYS A 110 26.66 -3.86 9.41
N LYS A 111 26.35 -2.62 9.74
CA LYS A 111 25.76 -2.26 11.04
C LYS A 111 25.04 -0.92 10.96
N ILE A 112 23.87 -0.86 11.54
CA ILE A 112 23.11 0.36 11.73
C ILE A 112 23.33 0.83 13.17
N ASP A 113 23.96 2.00 13.32
CA ASP A 113 24.34 2.54 14.63
C ASP A 113 23.45 3.73 15.04
N LEU A 114 22.97 4.52 14.07
CA LEU A 114 22.18 5.72 14.33
C LEU A 114 20.77 5.38 14.83
N GLU A 115 20.35 5.97 15.93
CA GLU A 115 19.08 5.63 16.59
C GLU A 115 17.85 5.88 15.71
N VAL A 116 17.85 6.96 14.92
CA VAL A 116 16.75 7.25 13.98
C VAL A 116 16.64 6.19 12.90
N ASN A 117 17.76 5.64 12.42
CA ASN A 117 17.79 4.57 11.44
C ASN A 117 17.35 3.24 12.05
N LYS A 118 17.78 2.93 13.27
CA LYS A 118 17.30 1.74 14.01
C LYS A 118 15.80 1.80 14.23
N TRP A 119 15.29 2.96 14.61
CA TRP A 119 13.87 3.17 14.85
C TRP A 119 13.04 2.87 13.59
N ILE A 120 13.38 3.47 12.46
CA ILE A 120 12.58 3.27 11.23
C ILE A 120 12.71 1.84 10.68
N VAL A 121 13.88 1.20 10.79
CA VAL A 121 14.08 -0.20 10.41
C VAL A 121 13.24 -1.15 11.27
N LYS A 122 13.12 -0.88 12.58
CA LYS A 122 12.23 -1.64 13.44
C LYS A 122 10.78 -1.53 12.98
N LEU A 123 10.28 -0.30 12.75
CA LEU A 123 8.92 -0.07 12.26
C LEU A 123 8.67 -0.73 10.90
N TYR A 124 9.65 -0.71 10.01
CA TYR A 124 9.59 -1.39 8.73
C TYR A 124 9.48 -2.93 8.87
N ASN A 125 10.24 -3.53 9.78
CA ASN A 125 10.14 -4.96 10.04
C ASN A 125 8.77 -5.34 10.65
N ASP A 126 8.25 -4.53 11.55
CA ASP A 126 6.91 -4.71 12.13
C ASP A 126 5.82 -4.57 11.05
N LEU A 127 5.96 -3.59 10.14
CA LEU A 127 5.09 -3.43 8.96
C LEU A 127 5.09 -4.70 8.10
N ASN A 128 6.26 -5.22 7.73
CA ASN A 128 6.39 -6.42 6.90
C ASN A 128 5.65 -7.61 7.50
N ASN A 129 5.78 -7.81 8.80
CA ASN A 129 5.09 -8.89 9.50
C ASN A 129 3.57 -8.69 9.50
N ARG A 130 3.10 -7.46 9.75
CA ARG A 130 1.66 -7.12 9.70
C ARG A 130 1.09 -7.33 8.31
N VAL A 131 1.75 -6.83 7.27
CA VAL A 131 1.29 -6.95 5.88
C VAL A 131 1.25 -8.42 5.45
N LYS A 132 2.31 -9.19 5.72
CA LYS A 132 2.35 -10.63 5.41
C LYS A 132 1.22 -11.40 6.10
N THR A 133 0.98 -11.12 7.37
CA THR A 133 -0.10 -11.75 8.14
C THR A 133 -1.47 -11.36 7.58
N ALA A 134 -1.69 -10.09 7.32
CA ALA A 134 -2.96 -9.58 6.78
C ALA A 134 -3.27 -10.16 5.40
N ILE A 135 -2.28 -10.26 4.51
CA ILE A 135 -2.45 -10.90 3.19
C ILE A 135 -2.78 -12.39 3.35
N LYS A 136 -2.07 -13.10 4.23
CA LYS A 136 -2.32 -14.53 4.49
C LYS A 136 -3.74 -14.78 5.03
N GLU A 137 -4.26 -13.84 5.80
CA GLU A 137 -5.61 -13.92 6.38
C GLU A 137 -6.70 -13.27 5.50
N TYR A 138 -6.36 -12.86 4.27
CA TYR A 138 -7.27 -12.15 3.35
C TYR A 138 -7.84 -10.83 3.91
N LYS A 139 -7.14 -10.19 4.84
CA LYS A 139 -7.47 -8.89 5.42
C LYS A 139 -6.77 -7.76 4.64
N PHE A 140 -7.14 -7.60 3.39
CA PHE A 140 -6.46 -6.67 2.48
C PHE A 140 -6.57 -5.20 2.92
N ASN A 141 -7.68 -4.83 3.56
CA ASN A 141 -7.86 -3.51 4.17
C ASN A 141 -6.85 -3.24 5.28
N ASP A 142 -6.53 -4.24 6.12
CA ASP A 142 -5.55 -4.09 7.21
C ASP A 142 -4.13 -3.96 6.65
N ALA A 143 -3.82 -4.68 5.56
CA ALA A 143 -2.55 -4.53 4.85
C ALA A 143 -2.40 -3.12 4.25
N ALA A 144 -3.45 -2.62 3.58
CA ALA A 144 -3.46 -1.29 3.00
C ALA A 144 -3.34 -0.19 4.07
N ASP A 145 -4.05 -0.32 5.19
CA ASP A 145 -3.95 0.63 6.31
C ASP A 145 -2.55 0.64 6.92
N ALA A 146 -1.96 -0.53 7.15
CA ALA A 146 -0.61 -0.64 7.69
C ALA A 146 0.43 0.06 6.79
N LEU A 147 0.34 -0.14 5.47
CA LEU A 147 1.18 0.54 4.49
C LEU A 147 0.96 2.06 4.49
N TYR A 148 -0.31 2.48 4.51
CA TYR A 148 -0.67 3.90 4.53
C TYR A 148 -0.08 4.60 5.76
N GLN A 149 -0.28 4.05 6.97
CA GLN A 149 0.21 4.64 8.21
C GLN A 149 1.72 4.73 8.24
N PHE A 150 2.42 3.64 7.87
CA PHE A 150 3.87 3.64 7.85
C PHE A 150 4.44 4.66 6.85
N ILE A 151 3.98 4.62 5.60
CA ILE A 151 4.55 5.47 4.56
C ILE A 151 4.21 6.94 4.80
N TRP A 152 2.93 7.24 5.08
CA TRP A 152 2.51 8.62 5.26
C TRP A 152 3.10 9.22 6.53
N LYS A 153 2.81 8.59 7.67
CA LYS A 153 3.14 9.15 8.98
C LYS A 153 4.59 8.88 9.38
N ASP A 154 4.95 7.59 9.49
CA ASP A 154 6.22 7.25 10.11
C ASP A 154 7.40 7.58 9.20
N TYR A 155 7.29 7.25 7.92
CA TYR A 155 8.36 7.48 6.96
C TYR A 155 8.40 8.92 6.44
N CYS A 156 7.30 9.41 5.83
CA CYS A 156 7.33 10.72 5.18
C CYS A 156 7.21 11.89 6.16
N ASP A 157 6.34 11.81 7.18
CA ASP A 157 6.13 12.94 8.08
C ASP A 157 7.18 13.04 9.19
N TRP A 158 7.76 11.90 9.62
CA TRP A 158 8.75 11.88 10.68
C TRP A 158 10.15 11.55 10.20
N TYR A 159 10.35 10.37 9.63
CA TYR A 159 11.70 9.92 9.30
C TYR A 159 12.40 10.85 8.30
N ILE A 160 11.72 11.21 7.21
CA ILE A 160 12.29 12.16 6.22
C ILE A 160 12.69 13.50 6.90
N GLU A 161 11.86 14.02 7.80
CA GLU A 161 12.19 15.28 8.49
C GLU A 161 13.40 15.12 9.42
N PHE A 162 13.50 14.01 10.14
CA PHE A 162 14.63 13.74 11.02
C PHE A 162 15.95 13.55 10.27
N ILE A 163 15.92 13.01 9.06
CA ILE A 163 17.15 12.76 8.29
C ILE A 163 17.62 13.98 7.49
N LYS A 164 16.80 15.01 7.26
CA LYS A 164 17.21 16.22 6.54
C LYS A 164 18.47 16.86 7.10
N PRO A 165 18.60 17.12 8.41
CA PRO A 165 19.84 17.67 8.98
C PRO A 165 21.05 16.75 8.75
N ILE A 166 20.88 15.44 8.79
CA ILE A 166 21.94 14.46 8.60
C ILE A 166 22.42 14.46 7.14
N LEU A 167 21.47 14.50 6.19
CA LEU A 167 21.79 14.53 4.76
C LEU A 167 22.38 15.88 4.30
N ASN A 168 22.16 16.96 5.07
CA ASN A 168 22.76 18.27 4.80
C ASN A 168 24.12 18.46 5.48
N ASN A 169 24.51 17.57 6.40
CA ASN A 169 25.78 17.64 7.13
C ASN A 169 26.71 16.53 6.67
N THR A 170 27.76 16.90 5.93
CA THR A 170 28.78 15.98 5.42
C THR A 170 29.95 15.77 6.39
N ASP A 171 29.97 16.42 7.55
CA ASP A 171 31.08 16.32 8.51
C ASP A 171 31.15 14.91 9.14
N ASN A 172 30.01 14.24 9.32
CA ASN A 172 29.95 12.86 9.76
C ASN A 172 29.56 11.90 8.62
N LEU A 173 30.55 11.53 7.84
CA LEU A 173 30.37 10.65 6.67
C LEU A 173 29.71 9.32 7.03
N LYS A 174 29.97 8.76 8.22
CA LYS A 174 29.38 7.49 8.63
C LYS A 174 27.85 7.59 8.78
N ASP A 175 27.37 8.57 9.50
CA ASP A 175 25.93 8.78 9.70
C ASP A 175 25.21 9.15 8.40
N PHE A 176 25.89 9.94 7.55
CA PHE A 176 25.43 10.31 6.23
C PHE A 176 25.23 9.12 5.30
N GLU A 177 26.24 8.25 5.17
CA GLU A 177 26.18 7.06 4.32
C GLU A 177 25.17 6.03 4.84
N GLU A 178 25.16 5.78 6.14
CA GLU A 178 24.19 4.91 6.79
C GLU A 178 22.77 5.38 6.52
N THR A 179 22.50 6.67 6.67
CA THR A 179 21.18 7.25 6.47
C THR A 179 20.71 7.14 5.01
N LYS A 180 21.59 7.43 4.05
CA LYS A 180 21.27 7.23 2.63
C LYS A 180 20.90 5.78 2.32
N HIS A 181 21.69 4.84 2.81
CA HIS A 181 21.44 3.43 2.62
C HIS A 181 20.10 2.99 3.23
N VAL A 182 19.86 3.31 4.50
CA VAL A 182 18.64 2.90 5.20
C VAL A 182 17.40 3.51 4.53
N SER A 183 17.44 4.80 4.22
CA SER A 183 16.29 5.49 3.62
C SER A 183 15.89 4.89 2.28
N ILE A 184 16.83 4.68 1.37
CA ILE A 184 16.51 4.18 0.03
C ILE A 184 16.09 2.69 0.06
N ASN A 185 16.72 1.86 0.90
CA ASN A 185 16.39 0.44 0.94
C ASN A 185 15.01 0.17 1.55
N ILE A 186 14.55 0.99 2.50
CA ILE A 186 13.16 0.91 2.99
C ILE A 186 12.17 1.30 1.88
N MET A 187 12.47 2.32 1.09
CA MET A 187 11.55 2.78 0.03
C MET A 187 11.54 1.85 -1.19
N LYS A 188 12.65 1.13 -1.45
CA LYS A 188 12.76 0.17 -2.55
C LYS A 188 11.96 -1.12 -2.28
N ASN A 189 11.88 -1.58 -1.04
CA ASN A 189 11.29 -2.86 -0.66
C ASN A 189 9.86 -2.72 -0.13
#